data_b54c2fee363d7f5b278dea63463a964c
#
_entry.id   b54c2fee363d7f5b278dea63463a964c
#
_cell.length_a   1.000
_cell.length_b   1.000
_cell.length_c   1.000
_cell.angle_alpha   90.00
_cell.angle_beta   90.00
_cell.angle_gamma   90.00
#
_symmetry.space_group_name_H-M   'P 1'
#
loop_
_entity.id
_entity.type
_entity.pdbx_description
1 polymer ?
#
loop_
_entity_poly.entity_id
_entity_poly.type
_entity_poly.pdbx_seq_one_letter_code
_entity_poly.pdbx_strand_id
1 'polypeptide(L)'
;MLISFKAKNYKSFKNGFDFSMKATRVKDLSHSLLMANSNSKKILSSGVVYGPNASGKTTVIEAFLRFKDIILNGNISNPKNIRGNMTSGDLSLIPFIYNEVEEPIEFDIEFEYDNSLYRYFLKFTLGKFVSESKREILEELLEIDSKRIFYRTNQGVNVYYKNIKPDMINEGFNNNLLDSYQKLFDSNIEEKSLFLSTEFRSLVSKEIYNKVYLWFSEKLLVFNNFEDFRFGMASREKELVEVPKEIYDSVSKIGVLATKMFYTRKGESDFPTLLSALEIEGKKILIPSRTIESTGTLHFIDLIPVLVHSLTNGVTLIIDELDASLHPMVVMSVVGLYHNSDINKFNAQLIFNTHNPIYLNNNVFRRDEMCFVEKDRETNISEFYKLSDFLTNSNNPTRNTTDYINNYFMNKYGAIEYVDLSEVFEKIMNKESK
;
A
#
# COMPACT_ATOMS: atom_id res chain seq x y z
N MET A 1 -7.96 3.65 -9.55
CA MET A 1 -6.70 4.44 -9.50
C MET A 1 -6.66 5.20 -8.19
N LEU A 2 -5.54 5.15 -7.46
CA LEU A 2 -5.32 5.92 -6.22
C LEU A 2 -5.05 7.39 -6.56
N ILE A 3 -5.69 8.30 -5.84
CA ILE A 3 -5.50 9.74 -5.98
C ILE A 3 -4.67 10.30 -4.80
N SER A 4 -5.04 9.95 -3.58
CA SER A 4 -4.26 10.29 -2.37
C SER A 4 -4.64 9.42 -1.19
N PHE A 5 -3.73 9.28 -0.25
CA PHE A 5 -3.97 8.64 1.03
C PHE A 5 -3.28 9.42 2.15
N LYS A 6 -4.02 9.67 3.23
CA LYS A 6 -3.52 10.34 4.42
C LYS A 6 -3.75 9.46 5.64
N ALA A 7 -2.77 9.44 6.51
CA ALA A 7 -2.91 8.85 7.82
C ALA A 7 -2.39 9.80 8.89
N LYS A 8 -3.06 9.87 10.04
CA LYS A 8 -2.65 10.70 11.18
C LYS A 8 -2.68 9.89 12.44
N ASN A 9 -1.78 10.18 13.34
CA ASN A 9 -1.61 9.49 14.62
C ASN A 9 -1.47 7.96 14.46
N TYR A 10 -0.71 7.52 13.45
CA TYR A 10 -0.47 6.11 13.18
C TYR A 10 1.00 5.75 13.34
N LYS A 11 1.31 4.85 14.28
CA LYS A 11 2.68 4.40 14.63
C LYS A 11 3.63 5.60 14.88
N SER A 12 4.63 5.83 14.01
CA SER A 12 5.59 6.94 14.17
C SER A 12 5.09 8.27 13.59
N PHE A 13 3.98 8.30 12.86
CA PHE A 13 3.41 9.51 12.25
C PHE A 13 2.38 10.18 13.18
N LYS A 14 2.85 10.91 14.19
CA LYS A 14 1.97 11.68 15.09
C LYS A 14 1.16 12.72 14.32
N ASN A 15 1.84 13.58 13.54
CA ASN A 15 1.23 14.67 12.79
C ASN A 15 0.59 14.19 11.48
N GLY A 16 0.86 12.93 11.09
CA GLY A 16 0.36 12.30 9.89
C GLY A 16 1.25 12.48 8.67
N PHE A 17 0.81 11.89 7.56
CA PHE A 17 1.41 12.05 6.24
C PHE A 17 0.32 12.19 5.17
N ASP A 18 0.67 12.81 4.05
CA ASP A 18 -0.16 12.94 2.84
C ASP A 18 0.59 12.33 1.65
N PHE A 19 0.25 11.08 1.31
CA PHE A 19 0.75 10.39 0.13
C PHE A 19 -0.14 10.72 -1.06
N SER A 20 0.20 11.76 -1.81
CA SER A 20 -0.58 12.22 -2.95
C SER A 20 0.02 11.74 -4.27
N MET A 21 -0.80 11.08 -5.11
CA MET A 21 -0.49 10.72 -6.49
C MET A 21 -0.88 11.83 -7.49
N LYS A 22 -1.37 12.97 -7.03
CA LYS A 22 -1.68 14.13 -7.89
C LYS A 22 -0.37 14.72 -8.43
N ALA A 23 -0.25 14.80 -9.76
CA ALA A 23 0.92 15.40 -10.38
C ALA A 23 1.00 16.91 -10.08
N THR A 24 2.19 17.38 -9.78
CA THR A 24 2.49 18.80 -9.59
C THR A 24 2.75 19.50 -10.95
N ARG A 25 3.09 20.77 -10.94
CA ARG A 25 3.44 21.55 -12.15
C ARG A 25 4.83 21.19 -12.73
N VAL A 26 5.49 20.18 -12.18
CA VAL A 26 6.77 19.68 -12.67
C VAL A 26 6.61 19.11 -14.09
N LYS A 27 7.54 19.45 -14.98
CA LYS A 27 7.50 19.03 -16.40
C LYS A 27 8.31 17.76 -16.70
N ASP A 28 8.98 17.22 -15.68
CA ASP A 28 9.79 16.01 -15.82
C ASP A 28 8.92 14.84 -16.29
N LEU A 29 9.44 13.99 -17.18
CA LEU A 29 8.80 12.75 -17.63
C LEU A 29 7.26 12.88 -17.82
N SER A 30 6.81 13.96 -18.49
CA SER A 30 5.37 14.25 -18.62
C SER A 30 4.56 13.17 -19.38
N HIS A 31 5.25 12.30 -20.11
CA HIS A 31 4.68 11.14 -20.80
C HIS A 31 4.27 9.99 -19.85
N SER A 32 4.82 9.95 -18.63
CA SER A 32 4.49 8.92 -17.63
C SER A 32 3.19 9.21 -16.86
N LEU A 33 2.57 10.37 -17.09
CA LEU A 33 1.39 10.78 -16.34
C LEU A 33 0.14 10.06 -16.83
N LEU A 34 -0.65 9.59 -15.88
CA LEU A 34 -1.98 9.05 -16.09
C LEU A 34 -3.02 10.16 -16.08
N MET A 35 -4.18 9.88 -16.68
CA MET A 35 -5.30 10.83 -16.70
C MET A 35 -6.47 10.25 -15.89
N ALA A 36 -6.91 10.99 -14.88
CA ALA A 36 -8.14 10.66 -14.16
C ALA A 36 -9.36 11.02 -15.05
N ASN A 37 -10.24 10.04 -15.27
CA ASN A 37 -11.43 10.22 -16.11
C ASN A 37 -12.46 11.14 -15.45
N SER A 38 -12.58 11.07 -14.11
CA SER A 38 -13.59 11.82 -13.34
C SER A 38 -13.39 13.34 -13.35
N ASN A 39 -12.13 13.82 -13.49
CA ASN A 39 -11.84 15.25 -13.35
C ASN A 39 -10.71 15.77 -14.25
N SER A 40 -10.24 14.97 -15.21
CA SER A 40 -9.15 15.29 -16.13
C SER A 40 -7.84 15.73 -15.45
N LYS A 41 -7.64 15.37 -14.18
CA LYS A 41 -6.39 15.66 -13.46
C LYS A 41 -5.31 14.68 -13.87
N LYS A 42 -4.08 15.16 -13.92
CA LYS A 42 -2.89 14.35 -14.15
C LYS A 42 -2.48 13.65 -12.85
N ILE A 43 -2.28 12.36 -12.93
CA ILE A 43 -1.97 11.48 -11.79
C ILE A 43 -0.62 10.80 -12.07
N LEU A 44 0.16 10.57 -11.02
CA LEU A 44 1.44 9.86 -11.08
C LEU A 44 1.19 8.37 -11.31
N SER A 45 1.99 7.75 -12.17
CA SER A 45 1.97 6.31 -12.41
C SER A 45 2.84 5.54 -11.43
N SER A 46 3.78 6.22 -10.75
CA SER A 46 4.61 5.61 -9.73
C SER A 46 4.84 6.53 -8.52
N GLY A 47 5.30 5.94 -7.42
CA GLY A 47 5.75 6.64 -6.23
C GLY A 47 6.78 5.82 -5.49
N VAL A 48 7.91 6.43 -5.12
CA VAL A 48 8.98 5.77 -4.38
C VAL A 48 9.26 6.49 -3.08
N VAL A 49 9.38 5.72 -1.98
CA VAL A 49 9.57 6.25 -0.62
C VAL A 49 10.97 5.92 -0.13
N TYR A 50 11.76 6.94 0.14
CA TYR A 50 13.11 6.84 0.66
C TYR A 50 13.17 7.16 2.14
N GLY A 51 14.21 6.69 2.80
CA GLY A 51 14.54 7.07 4.17
C GLY A 51 15.45 6.05 4.85
N PRO A 52 16.07 6.41 5.99
CA PRO A 52 16.90 5.50 6.76
C PRO A 52 16.10 4.35 7.38
N ASN A 53 16.82 3.38 7.95
CA ASN A 53 16.21 2.31 8.72
C ASN A 53 15.39 2.88 9.89
N ALA A 54 14.24 2.27 10.17
CA ALA A 54 13.32 2.67 11.23
C ALA A 54 12.75 4.12 11.09
N SER A 55 12.87 4.77 9.93
CA SER A 55 12.28 6.10 9.70
C SER A 55 10.75 6.09 9.62
N GLY A 56 10.13 4.97 9.22
CA GLY A 56 8.69 4.83 9.04
C GLY A 56 8.25 4.55 7.60
N LYS A 57 9.17 4.20 6.68
CA LYS A 57 8.80 3.82 5.29
C LYS A 57 7.80 2.68 5.23
N THR A 58 8.09 1.56 5.90
CA THR A 58 7.18 0.41 6.03
C THR A 58 5.86 0.82 6.68
N THR A 59 5.87 1.78 7.63
CA THR A 59 4.65 2.29 8.27
C THR A 59 3.70 2.94 7.26
N VAL A 60 4.23 3.64 6.23
CA VAL A 60 3.41 4.19 5.14
C VAL A 60 2.71 3.06 4.38
N ILE A 61 3.43 2.01 4.01
CA ILE A 61 2.87 0.83 3.29
C ILE A 61 1.84 0.10 4.16
N GLU A 62 2.18 -0.14 5.44
CA GLU A 62 1.28 -0.80 6.39
C GLU A 62 -0.01 -0.02 6.63
N ALA A 63 0.01 1.31 6.62
CA ALA A 63 -1.20 2.10 6.76
C ALA A 63 -2.21 1.82 5.63
N PHE A 64 -1.75 1.67 4.38
CA PHE A 64 -2.59 1.22 3.26
C PHE A 64 -3.17 -0.16 3.51
N LEU A 65 -2.33 -1.11 3.94
CA LEU A 65 -2.75 -2.48 4.19
C LEU A 65 -3.81 -2.54 5.31
N ARG A 66 -3.58 -1.83 6.41
CA ARG A 66 -4.52 -1.82 7.56
C ARG A 66 -5.83 -1.15 7.22
N PHE A 67 -5.80 -0.07 6.44
CA PHE A 67 -7.04 0.56 6.00
C PHE A 67 -7.84 -0.37 5.06
N LYS A 68 -7.15 -1.03 4.12
CA LYS A 68 -7.73 -2.08 3.28
C LYS A 68 -8.38 -3.18 4.13
N ASP A 69 -7.67 -3.70 5.15
CA ASP A 69 -8.18 -4.76 6.04
C ASP A 69 -9.45 -4.32 6.77
N ILE A 70 -9.49 -3.08 7.29
CA ILE A 70 -10.67 -2.53 7.96
C ILE A 70 -11.88 -2.49 7.01
N ILE A 71 -11.70 -2.01 5.80
CA ILE A 71 -12.80 -1.92 4.81
C ILE A 71 -13.29 -3.30 4.40
N LEU A 72 -12.39 -4.24 4.14
CA LEU A 72 -12.76 -5.61 3.72
C LEU A 72 -13.40 -6.42 4.83
N ASN A 73 -12.96 -6.24 6.08
CA ASN A 73 -13.56 -6.88 7.25
C ASN A 73 -14.83 -6.17 7.75
N GLY A 74 -15.05 -4.92 7.34
CA GLY A 74 -16.19 -4.10 7.74
C GLY A 74 -16.14 -3.63 9.20
N ASN A 75 -14.99 -3.72 9.88
CA ASN A 75 -14.84 -3.31 11.28
C ASN A 75 -13.39 -3.04 11.68
N ILE A 76 -13.19 -2.37 12.82
CA ILE A 76 -11.90 -2.05 13.41
C ILE A 76 -11.44 -3.06 14.48
N SER A 77 -12.11 -4.19 14.63
CA SER A 77 -11.73 -5.24 15.59
C SER A 77 -10.46 -5.95 15.15
N ASN A 78 -9.72 -6.50 16.11
CA ASN A 78 -8.62 -7.41 15.76
C ASN A 78 -9.19 -8.68 15.11
N PRO A 79 -8.56 -9.18 14.04
CA PRO A 79 -8.96 -10.46 13.46
C PRO A 79 -8.86 -11.56 14.53
N LYS A 80 -9.99 -12.22 14.79
CA LYS A 80 -10.02 -13.38 15.72
C LYS A 80 -9.28 -14.53 15.06
N ASN A 81 -8.09 -14.83 15.54
CA ASN A 81 -7.40 -16.05 15.12
C ASN A 81 -8.15 -17.29 15.58
N ILE A 82 -8.24 -18.27 14.70
CA ILE A 82 -8.83 -19.59 14.93
C ILE A 82 -8.19 -20.32 16.13
N ARG A 83 -7.03 -19.86 16.64
CA ARG A 83 -6.27 -20.47 17.75
C ARG A 83 -6.18 -19.63 19.03
N GLY A 84 -6.85 -18.50 19.11
CA GLY A 84 -6.91 -17.69 20.35
C GLY A 84 -5.61 -17.02 20.79
N ASN A 85 -4.52 -17.16 20.07
CA ASN A 85 -3.24 -16.49 20.36
C ASN A 85 -3.14 -15.19 19.56
N MET A 86 -2.69 -14.12 20.20
CA MET A 86 -2.35 -12.86 19.52
C MET A 86 -1.28 -13.14 18.46
N THR A 87 -1.55 -12.76 17.20
CA THR A 87 -0.52 -12.78 16.16
C THR A 87 0.10 -11.40 16.05
N SER A 88 1.25 -11.31 15.38
CA SER A 88 1.88 -10.01 15.05
C SER A 88 0.95 -9.06 14.28
N GLY A 89 -0.09 -9.58 13.61
CA GLY A 89 -1.14 -8.80 12.96
C GLY A 89 -2.04 -8.04 13.94
N ASP A 90 -2.24 -8.55 15.15
CA ASP A 90 -3.09 -7.93 16.18
C ASP A 90 -2.54 -6.59 16.70
N LEU A 91 -1.21 -6.41 16.64
CA LEU A 91 -0.51 -5.21 17.07
C LEU A 91 -0.24 -4.21 15.93
N SER A 92 -0.81 -4.41 14.76
CA SER A 92 -0.52 -3.58 13.58
C SER A 92 -1.27 -2.25 13.54
N LEU A 93 -2.44 -2.16 14.20
CA LEU A 93 -3.15 -0.90 14.41
C LEU A 93 -2.68 -0.31 15.76
N ILE A 94 -1.72 0.61 15.71
CA ILE A 94 -1.13 1.23 16.90
C ILE A 94 -1.12 2.76 16.68
N PRO A 95 -1.71 3.56 17.60
CA PRO A 95 -1.54 5.00 17.58
C PRO A 95 -0.09 5.38 17.93
N PHE A 96 0.27 6.65 17.77
CA PHE A 96 1.57 7.14 18.22
C PHE A 96 1.70 6.96 19.75
N ILE A 97 2.60 6.06 20.15
CA ILE A 97 2.67 5.55 21.54
C ILE A 97 3.18 6.58 22.55
N TYR A 98 3.87 7.64 22.09
CA TYR A 98 4.42 8.68 22.95
C TYR A 98 3.44 9.84 23.19
N ASN A 99 2.18 9.72 22.78
CA ASN A 99 1.15 10.70 23.14
C ASN A 99 0.86 10.66 24.64
N GLU A 100 0.83 11.82 25.28
CA GLU A 100 0.44 11.95 26.69
C GLU A 100 -1.05 11.68 26.90
N VAL A 101 -1.85 12.08 25.92
CA VAL A 101 -3.31 11.94 25.89
C VAL A 101 -3.69 10.98 24.74
N GLU A 102 -4.78 10.25 24.91
CA GLU A 102 -5.33 9.43 23.86
C GLU A 102 -5.78 10.30 22.68
N GLU A 103 -5.26 10.02 21.49
CA GLU A 103 -5.64 10.67 20.24
C GLU A 103 -6.15 9.62 19.25
N PRO A 104 -7.18 9.94 18.44
CA PRO A 104 -7.69 9.04 17.46
C PRO A 104 -6.72 8.86 16.27
N ILE A 105 -6.81 7.70 15.62
CA ILE A 105 -6.20 7.46 14.30
C ILE A 105 -7.18 7.98 13.25
N GLU A 106 -6.64 8.66 12.22
CA GLU A 106 -7.41 9.12 11.08
C GLU A 106 -6.81 8.53 9.79
N PHE A 107 -7.68 7.95 8.96
CA PHE A 107 -7.37 7.52 7.58
C PHE A 107 -8.29 8.24 6.61
N ASP A 108 -7.74 8.77 5.51
CA ASP A 108 -8.47 9.48 4.47
C ASP A 108 -7.91 9.08 3.10
N ILE A 109 -8.72 8.43 2.28
CA ILE A 109 -8.33 7.97 0.95
C ILE A 109 -9.21 8.57 -0.12
N GLU A 110 -8.58 9.05 -1.21
CA GLU A 110 -9.26 9.41 -2.45
C GLU A 110 -8.85 8.43 -3.55
N PHE A 111 -9.81 7.88 -4.25
CA PHE A 111 -9.57 6.98 -5.38
C PHE A 111 -10.61 7.17 -6.47
N GLU A 112 -10.23 6.84 -7.70
CA GLU A 112 -11.14 6.79 -8.84
C GLU A 112 -11.50 5.34 -9.15
N TYR A 113 -12.78 5.07 -9.29
CA TYR A 113 -13.31 3.80 -9.74
C TYR A 113 -14.60 4.00 -10.54
N ASP A 114 -14.72 3.31 -11.66
CA ASP A 114 -15.90 3.36 -12.53
C ASP A 114 -16.31 4.82 -12.88
N ASN A 115 -15.32 5.63 -13.31
CA ASN A 115 -15.43 7.03 -13.69
C ASN A 115 -15.99 7.98 -12.62
N SER A 116 -15.99 7.59 -11.35
CA SER A 116 -16.37 8.45 -10.23
C SER A 116 -15.22 8.57 -9.23
N LEU A 117 -15.11 9.73 -8.61
CA LEU A 117 -14.14 10.02 -7.57
C LEU A 117 -14.76 9.72 -6.21
N TYR A 118 -14.17 8.77 -5.50
CA TYR A 118 -14.56 8.39 -4.15
C TYR A 118 -13.59 8.98 -3.14
N ARG A 119 -14.12 9.46 -2.02
CA ARG A 119 -13.34 9.76 -0.82
C ARG A 119 -13.95 9.02 0.35
N TYR A 120 -13.11 8.26 1.06
CA TYR A 120 -13.51 7.55 2.26
C TYR A 120 -12.62 7.97 3.42
N PHE A 121 -13.25 8.51 4.47
CA PHE A 121 -12.58 8.96 5.68
C PHE A 121 -13.07 8.16 6.87
N LEU A 122 -12.13 7.76 7.72
CA LEU A 122 -12.37 7.02 8.95
C LEU A 122 -11.53 7.59 10.09
N LYS A 123 -12.17 7.87 11.21
CA LYS A 123 -11.53 8.29 12.46
C LYS A 123 -11.99 7.39 13.58
N PHE A 124 -11.05 6.81 14.31
CA PHE A 124 -11.33 5.84 15.35
C PHE A 124 -10.30 5.88 16.48
N THR A 125 -10.70 5.43 17.67
CA THR A 125 -9.82 5.24 18.81
C THR A 125 -9.61 3.77 19.12
N LEU A 126 -8.42 3.46 19.69
CA LEU A 126 -8.05 2.09 20.12
C LEU A 126 -7.79 2.04 21.63
N GLY A 127 -7.92 3.17 22.32
CA GLY A 127 -7.48 3.33 23.69
C GLY A 127 -5.96 3.51 23.83
N LYS A 128 -5.50 3.98 24.98
CA LYS A 128 -4.09 4.31 25.22
C LYS A 128 -3.16 3.10 25.10
N PHE A 129 -3.66 1.89 25.36
CA PHE A 129 -2.88 0.65 25.33
C PHE A 129 -3.45 -0.38 24.32
N VAL A 130 -4.11 0.10 23.27
CA VAL A 130 -4.68 -0.79 22.22
C VAL A 130 -5.68 -1.80 22.83
N SER A 131 -6.54 -1.31 23.72
CA SER A 131 -7.54 -2.14 24.41
C SER A 131 -8.76 -2.41 23.51
N GLU A 132 -9.12 -3.69 23.32
CA GLU A 132 -10.33 -4.08 22.59
C GLU A 132 -11.62 -3.42 23.11
N SER A 133 -11.72 -3.20 24.43
CA SER A 133 -12.90 -2.59 25.06
C SER A 133 -13.08 -1.11 24.75
N LYS A 134 -12.02 -0.43 24.25
CA LYS A 134 -12.04 1.00 23.95
C LYS A 134 -12.01 1.30 22.45
N ARG A 135 -12.10 0.29 21.58
CA ARG A 135 -12.16 0.49 20.14
C ARG A 135 -13.51 1.06 19.74
N GLU A 136 -13.48 2.26 19.17
CA GLU A 136 -14.68 2.99 18.77
C GLU A 136 -14.42 3.78 17.49
N ILE A 137 -15.37 3.71 16.56
CA ILE A 137 -15.38 4.58 15.38
C ILE A 137 -16.03 5.92 15.78
N LEU A 138 -15.25 6.97 15.69
CA LEU A 138 -15.68 8.34 16.04
C LEU A 138 -16.33 9.04 14.86
N GLU A 139 -15.77 8.85 13.65
CA GLU A 139 -16.29 9.45 12.42
C GLU A 139 -16.06 8.50 11.24
N GLU A 140 -17.06 8.43 10.35
CA GLU A 140 -16.99 7.70 9.08
C GLU A 140 -17.70 8.53 8.00
N LEU A 141 -17.03 8.79 6.86
CA LEU A 141 -17.53 9.61 5.78
C LEU A 141 -17.31 8.93 4.44
N LEU A 142 -18.33 8.92 3.60
CA LEU A 142 -18.19 8.60 2.17
C LEU A 142 -18.66 9.79 1.34
N GLU A 143 -17.80 10.20 0.40
CA GLU A 143 -18.14 11.18 -0.63
C GLU A 143 -17.94 10.55 -2.02
N ILE A 144 -18.82 10.90 -2.97
CA ILE A 144 -18.71 10.55 -4.39
C ILE A 144 -18.82 11.83 -5.20
N ASP A 145 -17.85 12.09 -6.07
CA ASP A 145 -17.76 13.31 -6.91
C ASP A 145 -17.92 14.60 -6.08
N SER A 146 -17.23 14.63 -4.91
CA SER A 146 -17.26 15.73 -3.92
C SER A 146 -18.63 15.97 -3.26
N LYS A 147 -19.57 15.04 -3.39
CA LYS A 147 -20.88 15.09 -2.71
C LYS A 147 -20.91 14.06 -1.60
N ARG A 148 -21.30 14.48 -0.41
CA ARG A 148 -21.48 13.57 0.73
C ARG A 148 -22.58 12.56 0.42
N ILE A 149 -22.28 11.28 0.66
CA ILE A 149 -23.22 10.16 0.55
C ILE A 149 -23.77 9.83 1.95
N PHE A 150 -22.87 9.67 2.92
CA PHE A 150 -23.22 9.61 4.33
C PHE A 150 -22.09 10.20 5.20
N TYR A 151 -22.47 10.61 6.40
CA TYR A 151 -21.56 11.02 7.46
C TYR A 151 -22.08 10.45 8.78
N ARG A 152 -21.27 9.64 9.43
CA ARG A 152 -21.53 9.01 10.71
C ARG A 152 -20.62 9.60 11.78
N THR A 153 -21.17 9.81 12.95
CA THR A 153 -20.45 10.03 14.20
C THR A 153 -20.84 8.94 15.20
N ASN A 154 -20.26 8.97 16.41
CA ASN A 154 -20.70 8.10 17.51
C ASN A 154 -22.09 8.49 18.06
N GLN A 155 -22.67 9.61 17.64
CA GLN A 155 -23.98 10.10 18.09
C GLN A 155 -25.12 9.89 17.07
N GLY A 156 -24.81 9.63 15.81
CA GLY A 156 -25.81 9.47 14.76
C GLY A 156 -25.21 9.40 13.36
N VAL A 157 -26.06 9.08 12.41
CA VAL A 157 -25.72 8.92 10.99
C VAL A 157 -26.58 9.83 10.14
N ASN A 158 -25.99 10.58 9.22
CA ASN A 158 -26.69 11.36 8.22
C ASN A 158 -26.48 10.75 6.83
N VAL A 159 -27.55 10.34 6.15
CA VAL A 159 -27.51 9.85 4.77
C VAL A 159 -28.08 10.91 3.82
N TYR A 160 -27.33 11.26 2.79
CA TYR A 160 -27.67 12.31 1.82
C TYR A 160 -28.26 11.67 0.55
N TYR A 161 -29.45 11.13 0.64
CA TYR A 161 -30.13 10.37 -0.42
C TYR A 161 -30.20 11.10 -1.77
N LYS A 162 -30.38 12.44 -1.75
CA LYS A 162 -30.41 13.29 -2.98
C LYS A 162 -29.09 13.27 -3.77
N ASN A 163 -28.00 12.88 -3.14
CA ASN A 163 -26.69 12.77 -3.77
C ASN A 163 -26.43 11.37 -4.35
N ILE A 164 -27.29 10.40 -4.07
CA ILE A 164 -27.22 9.03 -4.57
C ILE A 164 -28.02 8.95 -5.86
N LYS A 165 -27.41 8.40 -6.92
CA LYS A 165 -28.15 8.15 -8.17
C LYS A 165 -29.26 7.13 -7.93
N PRO A 166 -30.47 7.32 -8.50
CA PRO A 166 -31.61 6.45 -8.26
C PRO A 166 -31.34 4.97 -8.59
N ASP A 167 -30.56 4.70 -9.61
CA ASP A 167 -30.15 3.35 -10.04
C ASP A 167 -29.16 2.66 -9.08
N MET A 168 -28.56 3.40 -8.16
CA MET A 168 -27.66 2.89 -7.12
C MET A 168 -28.37 2.64 -5.78
N ILE A 169 -29.63 3.03 -5.64
CA ILE A 169 -30.41 2.81 -4.41
C ILE A 169 -30.99 1.38 -4.44
N ASN A 170 -31.00 0.70 -3.30
CA ASN A 170 -31.53 -0.65 -3.18
C ASN A 170 -32.99 -0.73 -3.60
N GLU A 171 -33.37 -1.79 -4.32
CA GLU A 171 -34.77 -2.13 -4.56
C GLU A 171 -35.50 -2.28 -3.23
N GLY A 172 -36.66 -1.64 -3.09
CA GLY A 172 -37.42 -1.65 -1.81
C GLY A 172 -37.07 -0.50 -0.85
N PHE A 173 -36.09 0.34 -1.15
CA PHE A 173 -35.90 1.58 -0.42
C PHE A 173 -37.10 2.51 -0.63
N ASN A 174 -37.72 2.95 0.47
CA ASN A 174 -38.94 3.75 0.43
C ASN A 174 -38.71 5.15 0.98
N ASN A 175 -38.74 6.16 0.10
CA ASN A 175 -38.56 7.56 0.45
C ASN A 175 -39.57 8.07 1.50
N ASN A 176 -40.72 7.41 1.66
CA ASN A 176 -41.72 7.80 2.68
C ASN A 176 -41.34 7.33 4.10
N LEU A 177 -40.30 6.49 4.23
CA LEU A 177 -39.85 5.91 5.51
C LEU A 177 -38.51 6.50 5.99
N LEU A 178 -38.06 7.66 5.46
CA LEU A 178 -36.78 8.25 5.80
C LEU A 178 -36.57 8.46 7.31
N ASP A 179 -37.62 8.96 8.01
CA ASP A 179 -37.55 9.15 9.47
C ASP A 179 -37.43 7.81 10.23
N SER A 180 -38.00 6.75 9.69
CA SER A 180 -37.90 5.41 10.28
C SER A 180 -36.52 4.83 10.06
N TYR A 181 -35.94 5.01 8.86
CA TYR A 181 -34.56 4.63 8.57
C TYR A 181 -33.58 5.40 9.45
N GLN A 182 -33.77 6.71 9.63
CA GLN A 182 -32.93 7.53 10.49
C GLN A 182 -32.93 7.02 11.94
N LYS A 183 -34.08 6.75 12.51
CA LYS A 183 -34.19 6.17 13.86
C LYS A 183 -33.51 4.81 13.96
N LEU A 184 -33.65 3.98 12.92
CA LEU A 184 -33.01 2.67 12.86
C LEU A 184 -31.47 2.80 12.82
N PHE A 185 -30.95 3.71 12.00
CA PHE A 185 -29.50 3.95 11.93
C PHE A 185 -28.94 4.43 13.26
N ASP A 186 -29.59 5.41 13.90
CA ASP A 186 -29.13 5.97 15.17
C ASP A 186 -29.23 4.96 16.33
N SER A 187 -30.20 4.02 16.28
CA SER A 187 -30.37 2.98 17.31
C SER A 187 -29.40 1.80 17.14
N ASN A 188 -28.86 1.57 15.92
CA ASN A 188 -28.04 0.42 15.59
C ASN A 188 -26.56 0.77 15.33
N ILE A 189 -26.13 1.94 15.79
CA ILE A 189 -24.72 2.32 15.66
C ILE A 189 -23.86 1.34 16.48
N GLU A 190 -23.10 0.51 15.78
CA GLU A 190 -22.11 -0.35 16.41
C GLU A 190 -20.77 0.38 16.54
N GLU A 191 -20.18 0.37 17.73
CA GLU A 191 -18.93 1.09 18.01
C GLU A 191 -17.78 0.70 17.09
N LYS A 192 -17.70 -0.57 16.70
CA LYS A 192 -16.57 -1.14 15.97
C LYS A 192 -16.83 -1.43 14.50
N SER A 193 -18.09 -1.50 14.07
CA SER A 193 -18.48 -1.89 12.71
C SER A 193 -18.67 -0.65 11.83
N LEU A 194 -18.25 -0.75 10.57
CA LEU A 194 -18.44 0.32 9.59
C LEU A 194 -19.93 0.40 9.17
N PHE A 195 -20.49 1.60 9.18
CA PHE A 195 -21.84 1.85 8.65
C PHE A 195 -21.94 1.47 7.18
N LEU A 196 -20.88 1.69 6.41
CA LEU A 196 -20.79 1.28 5.00
C LEU A 196 -21.13 -0.20 4.80
N SER A 197 -20.62 -1.08 5.66
CA SER A 197 -20.75 -2.54 5.52
C SER A 197 -21.99 -3.14 6.17
N THR A 198 -22.66 -2.39 7.04
CA THR A 198 -23.84 -2.80 7.80
C THR A 198 -25.13 -2.23 7.20
N GLU A 199 -25.71 -1.21 7.84
CA GLU A 199 -27.01 -0.64 7.46
C GLU A 199 -26.98 0.04 6.10
N PHE A 200 -25.88 0.74 5.75
CA PHE A 200 -25.79 1.39 4.44
C PHE A 200 -25.89 0.37 3.30
N ARG A 201 -25.12 -0.71 3.38
CA ARG A 201 -25.17 -1.81 2.40
C ARG A 201 -26.55 -2.46 2.32
N SER A 202 -27.14 -2.77 3.46
CA SER A 202 -28.37 -3.57 3.51
C SER A 202 -29.62 -2.74 3.18
N LEU A 203 -29.67 -1.48 3.61
CA LEU A 203 -30.88 -0.66 3.54
C LEU A 203 -30.79 0.45 2.47
N VAL A 204 -29.61 0.99 2.18
CA VAL A 204 -29.46 2.17 1.30
C VAL A 204 -28.92 1.80 -0.07
N SER A 205 -27.69 1.29 -0.13
CA SER A 205 -27.02 1.01 -1.42
C SER A 205 -26.01 -0.12 -1.32
N LYS A 206 -26.38 -1.29 -1.80
CA LYS A 206 -25.47 -2.42 -2.01
C LYS A 206 -24.48 -2.14 -3.15
N GLU A 207 -24.90 -1.37 -4.16
CA GLU A 207 -24.07 -1.06 -5.31
C GLU A 207 -22.89 -0.17 -4.93
N ILE A 208 -23.13 0.93 -4.21
CA ILE A 208 -22.05 1.80 -3.73
C ILE A 208 -21.10 1.05 -2.81
N TYR A 209 -21.65 0.24 -1.87
CA TYR A 209 -20.81 -0.64 -1.05
C TYR A 209 -19.92 -1.54 -1.91
N ASN A 210 -20.48 -2.22 -2.91
CA ASN A 210 -19.75 -3.13 -3.78
C ASN A 210 -18.63 -2.38 -4.55
N LYS A 211 -18.89 -1.17 -5.06
CA LYS A 211 -17.87 -0.37 -5.77
C LYS A 211 -16.70 -0.02 -4.86
N VAL A 212 -16.97 0.42 -3.63
CA VAL A 212 -15.91 0.67 -2.64
C VAL A 212 -15.17 -0.63 -2.30
N TYR A 213 -15.89 -1.69 -1.96
CA TYR A 213 -15.33 -2.99 -1.61
C TYR A 213 -14.44 -3.58 -2.73
N LEU A 214 -14.93 -3.56 -3.98
CA LEU A 214 -14.19 -4.07 -5.15
C LEU A 214 -12.93 -3.26 -5.43
N TRP A 215 -12.95 -1.94 -5.23
CA TRP A 215 -11.74 -1.16 -5.38
C TRP A 215 -10.67 -1.59 -4.35
N PHE A 216 -11.03 -1.74 -3.08
CA PHE A 216 -10.09 -2.19 -2.05
C PHE A 216 -9.64 -3.64 -2.25
N SER A 217 -10.54 -4.55 -2.67
CA SER A 217 -10.20 -5.97 -2.84
C SER A 217 -9.39 -6.25 -4.10
N GLU A 218 -9.75 -5.61 -5.24
CA GLU A 218 -9.22 -5.96 -6.56
C GLU A 218 -8.30 -4.90 -7.17
N LYS A 219 -8.49 -3.61 -6.83
CA LYS A 219 -7.75 -2.49 -7.43
C LYS A 219 -6.65 -1.91 -6.54
N LEU A 220 -6.56 -2.34 -5.29
CA LEU A 220 -5.50 -2.01 -4.37
C LEU A 220 -4.82 -3.29 -3.87
N LEU A 221 -3.63 -3.59 -4.37
CA LEU A 221 -2.82 -4.70 -3.89
C LEU A 221 -1.64 -4.17 -3.08
N VAL A 222 -1.50 -4.67 -1.85
CA VAL A 222 -0.44 -4.27 -0.92
C VAL A 222 0.29 -5.52 -0.45
N PHE A 223 1.60 -5.54 -0.59
CA PHE A 223 2.47 -6.66 -0.21
C PHE A 223 3.60 -6.17 0.70
N ASN A 224 3.74 -6.79 1.86
CA ASN A 224 4.82 -6.51 2.80
C ASN A 224 6.06 -7.38 2.56
N ASN A 225 5.92 -8.48 1.80
CA ASN A 225 7.02 -9.36 1.46
C ASN A 225 6.75 -10.11 0.14
N PHE A 226 7.80 -10.64 -0.49
CA PHE A 226 7.69 -11.37 -1.74
C PHE A 226 6.99 -12.73 -1.63
N GLU A 227 6.99 -13.34 -0.45
CA GLU A 227 6.35 -14.65 -0.27
C GLU A 227 4.83 -14.55 -0.41
N ASP A 228 4.25 -13.39 -0.10
CA ASP A 228 2.82 -13.13 -0.24
C ASP A 228 2.35 -13.23 -1.71
N PHE A 229 3.22 -12.98 -2.69
CA PHE A 229 2.88 -13.11 -4.12
C PHE A 229 2.49 -14.53 -4.50
N ARG A 230 3.10 -15.54 -3.86
CA ARG A 230 2.85 -16.95 -4.15
C ARG A 230 1.45 -17.41 -3.78
N PHE A 231 0.80 -16.74 -2.82
CA PHE A 231 -0.58 -17.09 -2.43
C PHE A 231 -1.58 -16.90 -3.56
N GLY A 232 -1.38 -15.91 -4.43
CA GLY A 232 -2.19 -15.70 -5.62
C GLY A 232 -1.95 -16.72 -6.74
N MET A 233 -0.77 -17.35 -6.76
CA MET A 233 -0.34 -18.25 -7.84
C MET A 233 -0.62 -19.72 -7.54
N ALA A 234 -0.51 -20.14 -6.28
CA ALA A 234 -0.71 -21.53 -5.87
C ALA A 234 -2.20 -21.85 -5.68
N SER A 235 -2.69 -22.89 -6.32
CA SER A 235 -4.07 -23.41 -6.16
C SER A 235 -4.16 -24.36 -4.97
N ARG A 236 -5.29 -24.32 -4.23
CA ARG A 236 -5.62 -25.37 -3.23
C ARG A 236 -6.15 -26.63 -3.88
N GLU A 237 -6.72 -26.53 -5.09
CA GLU A 237 -7.33 -27.64 -5.80
C GLU A 237 -6.30 -28.43 -6.63
N LYS A 238 -5.25 -27.75 -7.12
CA LYS A 238 -4.20 -28.36 -7.93
C LYS A 238 -2.94 -28.55 -7.10
N GLU A 239 -2.42 -29.76 -7.08
CA GLU A 239 -1.17 -30.09 -6.39
C GLU A 239 0.02 -29.29 -6.92
N LEU A 240 0.08 -29.09 -8.24
CA LEU A 240 1.12 -28.34 -8.94
C LEU A 240 0.49 -27.35 -9.93
N VAL A 241 0.93 -26.09 -9.90
CA VAL A 241 0.59 -25.06 -10.87
C VAL A 241 1.86 -24.67 -11.62
N GLU A 242 1.95 -25.00 -12.90
CA GLU A 242 3.12 -24.66 -13.72
C GLU A 242 3.27 -23.15 -13.88
N VAL A 243 4.48 -22.64 -13.71
CA VAL A 243 4.82 -21.24 -14.03
C VAL A 243 4.66 -21.06 -15.54
N PRO A 244 3.92 -20.05 -16.02
CA PRO A 244 3.71 -19.79 -17.43
C PRO A 244 5.04 -19.72 -18.21
N LYS A 245 5.05 -20.31 -19.41
CA LYS A 245 6.27 -20.41 -20.24
C LYS A 245 6.86 -19.04 -20.55
N GLU A 246 6.03 -18.04 -20.79
CA GLU A 246 6.43 -16.68 -21.12
C GLU A 246 7.23 -16.03 -19.97
N ILE A 247 6.84 -16.31 -18.72
CA ILE A 247 7.55 -15.87 -17.51
C ILE A 247 8.87 -16.61 -17.44
N TYR A 248 8.83 -17.93 -17.57
CA TYR A 248 10.01 -18.76 -17.52
C TYR A 248 11.05 -18.39 -18.60
N ASP A 249 10.63 -18.19 -19.87
CA ASP A 249 11.50 -17.79 -20.97
C ASP A 249 12.16 -16.42 -20.74
N SER A 250 11.47 -15.52 -20.02
CA SER A 250 12.02 -14.21 -19.67
C SER A 250 13.12 -14.34 -18.61
N VAL A 251 12.94 -15.23 -17.65
CA VAL A 251 13.88 -15.49 -16.56
C VAL A 251 15.04 -16.38 -16.98
N SER A 252 14.83 -17.31 -17.90
CA SER A 252 15.89 -18.21 -18.40
C SER A 252 17.05 -17.45 -19.04
N LYS A 253 16.79 -16.27 -19.60
CA LYS A 253 17.84 -15.37 -20.16
C LYS A 253 18.80 -14.84 -19.10
N ILE A 254 18.45 -14.89 -17.82
CA ILE A 254 19.31 -14.48 -16.70
C ILE A 254 19.97 -15.65 -15.97
N GLY A 255 19.88 -16.88 -16.53
CA GLY A 255 20.69 -18.02 -16.09
C GLY A 255 19.99 -18.98 -15.12
N VAL A 256 18.67 -19.14 -15.22
CA VAL A 256 17.92 -20.15 -14.45
C VAL A 256 18.30 -21.57 -14.87
N LEU A 257 18.56 -22.45 -13.90
CA LEU A 257 19.02 -23.83 -14.14
C LEU A 257 17.85 -24.80 -14.39
N ALA A 258 16.66 -24.51 -13.88
CA ALA A 258 15.50 -25.38 -14.03
C ALA A 258 15.01 -25.46 -15.48
N THR A 259 14.42 -26.58 -15.86
CA THR A 259 13.74 -26.75 -17.17
C THR A 259 12.29 -26.28 -17.10
N LYS A 260 11.67 -26.34 -15.93
CA LYS A 260 10.31 -25.87 -15.61
C LYS A 260 10.20 -25.58 -14.13
N MET A 261 9.23 -24.72 -13.77
CA MET A 261 8.94 -24.41 -12.37
C MET A 261 7.45 -24.56 -12.07
N PHE A 262 7.13 -24.86 -10.79
CA PHE A 262 5.78 -25.12 -10.33
C PHE A 262 5.54 -24.52 -8.96
N TYR A 263 4.39 -23.88 -8.76
CA TYR A 263 3.89 -23.54 -7.44
C TYR A 263 3.14 -24.73 -6.82
N THR A 264 3.36 -24.98 -5.53
CA THR A 264 2.65 -26.01 -4.77
C THR A 264 2.29 -25.48 -3.38
N ARG A 265 1.18 -26.00 -2.80
CA ARG A 265 0.76 -25.81 -1.41
C ARG A 265 0.77 -27.14 -0.61
N LYS A 266 1.55 -28.13 -1.05
CA LYS A 266 1.60 -29.43 -0.41
C LYS A 266 2.57 -29.40 0.78
N GLY A 267 2.11 -29.78 1.98
CA GLY A 267 2.90 -29.91 3.19
C GLY A 267 2.19 -29.39 4.45
N GLU A 268 2.82 -29.54 5.61
CA GLU A 268 2.30 -29.08 6.91
C GLU A 268 2.23 -27.53 7.02
N SER A 269 2.96 -26.79 6.17
CA SER A 269 2.88 -25.33 6.07
C SER A 269 1.89 -24.95 4.98
N ASP A 270 0.88 -24.15 5.32
CA ASP A 270 -0.06 -23.56 4.37
C ASP A 270 0.61 -22.57 3.37
N PHE A 271 1.95 -22.41 3.44
CA PHE A 271 2.70 -21.48 2.60
C PHE A 271 3.05 -22.09 1.25
N PRO A 272 2.73 -21.39 0.13
CA PRO A 272 3.08 -21.84 -1.20
C PRO A 272 4.61 -21.94 -1.39
N THR A 273 5.05 -23.01 -2.01
CA THR A 273 6.46 -23.27 -2.31
C THR A 273 6.65 -23.31 -3.82
N LEU A 274 7.76 -22.74 -4.32
CA LEU A 274 8.18 -22.88 -5.71
C LEU A 274 9.11 -24.08 -5.86
N LEU A 275 8.80 -24.97 -6.80
CA LEU A 275 9.59 -26.15 -7.14
C LEU A 275 10.21 -25.99 -8.53
N SER A 276 11.45 -26.44 -8.68
CA SER A 276 12.19 -26.50 -9.92
C SER A 276 12.26 -27.93 -10.44
N ALA A 277 11.94 -28.14 -11.71
CA ALA A 277 12.13 -29.42 -12.38
C ALA A 277 13.54 -29.44 -13.01
N LEU A 278 14.31 -30.44 -12.64
CA LEU A 278 15.61 -30.74 -13.25
C LEU A 278 15.53 -32.05 -13.99
N GLU A 279 16.30 -32.17 -15.07
CA GLU A 279 16.52 -33.42 -15.77
C GLU A 279 17.94 -33.92 -15.50
N ILE A 280 18.05 -34.98 -14.68
CA ILE A 280 19.32 -35.57 -14.30
C ILE A 280 19.31 -37.04 -14.75
N GLU A 281 20.26 -37.43 -15.62
CA GLU A 281 20.38 -38.78 -16.15
C GLU A 281 19.07 -39.29 -16.78
N GLY A 282 18.32 -38.40 -17.49
CA GLY A 282 17.04 -38.74 -18.15
C GLY A 282 15.86 -38.88 -17.18
N LYS A 283 16.03 -38.60 -15.88
CA LYS A 283 14.97 -38.57 -14.87
C LYS A 283 14.60 -37.16 -14.51
N LYS A 284 13.29 -36.86 -14.47
CA LYS A 284 12.76 -35.58 -13.99
C LYS A 284 12.62 -35.63 -12.48
N ILE A 285 13.26 -34.69 -11.78
CA ILE A 285 13.24 -34.57 -10.33
C ILE A 285 12.70 -33.17 -10.01
N LEU A 286 11.75 -33.09 -9.06
CA LEU A 286 11.27 -31.82 -8.49
C LEU A 286 11.99 -31.54 -7.17
N ILE A 287 12.60 -30.38 -7.07
CA ILE A 287 13.28 -29.91 -5.86
C ILE A 287 12.83 -28.50 -5.48
N PRO A 288 12.86 -28.10 -4.22
CA PRO A 288 12.57 -26.71 -3.81
C PRO A 288 13.50 -25.74 -4.55
N SER A 289 12.92 -24.77 -5.29
CA SER A 289 13.69 -23.85 -6.13
C SER A 289 14.75 -23.06 -5.35
N ARG A 290 14.49 -22.76 -4.09
CA ARG A 290 15.47 -22.11 -3.18
C ARG A 290 16.78 -22.88 -2.98
N THR A 291 16.82 -24.15 -3.35
CA THR A 291 18.03 -25.00 -3.22
C THR A 291 19.02 -24.75 -4.34
N ILE A 292 18.55 -24.30 -5.51
CA ILE A 292 19.38 -24.17 -6.74
C ILE A 292 19.37 -22.77 -7.33
N GLU A 293 18.33 -21.97 -7.06
CA GLU A 293 18.19 -20.64 -7.63
C GLU A 293 18.54 -19.56 -6.59
N SER A 294 19.02 -18.42 -7.08
CA SER A 294 19.27 -17.27 -6.21
C SER A 294 17.98 -16.64 -5.70
N THR A 295 18.01 -16.00 -4.53
CA THR A 295 16.86 -15.28 -3.97
C THR A 295 16.34 -14.22 -4.94
N GLY A 296 17.22 -13.47 -5.62
CA GLY A 296 16.82 -12.48 -6.61
C GLY A 296 16.09 -13.08 -7.81
N THR A 297 16.54 -14.25 -8.29
CA THR A 297 15.84 -15.00 -9.35
C THR A 297 14.44 -15.41 -8.93
N LEU A 298 14.30 -15.93 -7.72
CA LEU A 298 12.99 -16.35 -7.17
C LEU A 298 12.04 -15.16 -7.01
N HIS A 299 12.53 -14.04 -6.44
CA HIS A 299 11.74 -12.82 -6.31
C HIS A 299 11.29 -12.27 -7.66
N PHE A 300 12.15 -12.33 -8.69
CA PHE A 300 11.77 -11.90 -10.03
C PHE A 300 10.69 -12.79 -10.65
N ILE A 301 10.79 -14.12 -10.49
CA ILE A 301 9.76 -15.06 -10.94
C ILE A 301 8.42 -14.79 -10.26
N ASP A 302 8.43 -14.58 -8.95
CA ASP A 302 7.23 -14.31 -8.17
C ASP A 302 6.61 -12.94 -8.52
N LEU A 303 7.42 -11.95 -8.89
CA LEU A 303 7.00 -10.59 -9.19
C LEU A 303 6.28 -10.47 -10.55
N ILE A 304 6.75 -11.17 -11.60
CA ILE A 304 6.23 -11.00 -12.96
C ILE A 304 4.71 -11.22 -13.05
N PRO A 305 4.10 -12.28 -12.50
CA PRO A 305 2.65 -12.47 -12.55
C PRO A 305 1.87 -11.33 -11.91
N VAL A 306 2.39 -10.76 -10.82
CA VAL A 306 1.78 -9.63 -10.11
C VAL A 306 1.84 -8.37 -10.96
N LEU A 307 2.97 -8.10 -11.64
CA LEU A 307 3.11 -6.98 -12.57
C LEU A 307 2.15 -7.12 -13.76
N VAL A 308 2.07 -8.31 -14.36
CA VAL A 308 1.13 -8.60 -15.46
C VAL A 308 -0.30 -8.33 -14.98
N HIS A 309 -0.69 -8.88 -13.83
CA HIS A 309 -2.02 -8.66 -13.27
C HIS A 309 -2.29 -7.16 -13.02
N SER A 310 -1.32 -6.45 -12.43
CA SER A 310 -1.47 -5.02 -12.16
C SER A 310 -1.66 -4.21 -13.45
N LEU A 311 -0.80 -4.40 -14.45
CA LEU A 311 -0.83 -3.66 -15.71
C LEU A 311 -2.07 -3.98 -16.57
N THR A 312 -2.53 -5.24 -16.58
CA THR A 312 -3.70 -5.67 -17.37
C THR A 312 -5.04 -5.28 -16.73
N ASN A 313 -5.08 -5.09 -15.41
CA ASN A 313 -6.31 -4.78 -14.68
C ASN A 313 -6.36 -3.36 -14.10
N GLY A 314 -5.34 -2.53 -14.35
CA GLY A 314 -5.30 -1.16 -13.82
C GLY A 314 -5.30 -1.12 -12.29
N VAL A 315 -4.40 -1.89 -11.67
CA VAL A 315 -4.29 -2.05 -10.22
C VAL A 315 -3.25 -1.06 -9.66
N THR A 316 -3.53 -0.48 -8.51
CA THR A 316 -2.54 0.19 -7.68
C THR A 316 -1.79 -0.87 -6.87
N LEU A 317 -0.55 -1.12 -7.26
CA LEU A 317 0.34 -2.11 -6.64
C LEU A 317 1.29 -1.41 -5.67
N ILE A 318 1.27 -1.83 -4.41
CA ILE A 318 2.12 -1.29 -3.34
C ILE A 318 2.98 -2.43 -2.79
N ILE A 319 4.31 -2.25 -2.80
CA ILE A 319 5.26 -3.29 -2.39
C ILE A 319 6.27 -2.70 -1.40
N ASP A 320 6.39 -3.33 -0.22
CA ASP A 320 7.46 -3.03 0.72
C ASP A 320 8.79 -3.62 0.20
N GLU A 321 9.84 -2.81 0.17
CA GLU A 321 11.19 -3.22 -0.25
C GLU A 321 11.24 -3.94 -1.62
N LEU A 322 10.61 -3.36 -2.65
CA LEU A 322 10.59 -3.94 -4.01
C LEU A 322 11.98 -4.33 -4.53
N ASP A 323 13.01 -3.61 -4.12
CA ASP A 323 14.39 -3.83 -4.55
C ASP A 323 15.16 -4.85 -3.69
N ALA A 324 14.52 -5.45 -2.68
CA ALA A 324 15.15 -6.50 -1.89
C ALA A 324 15.59 -7.67 -2.77
N SER A 325 16.90 -7.89 -2.83
CA SER A 325 17.56 -8.93 -3.63
C SER A 325 17.40 -8.82 -5.16
N LEU A 326 16.77 -7.76 -5.69
CA LEU A 326 16.68 -7.50 -7.12
C LEU A 326 17.83 -6.59 -7.60
N HIS A 327 18.32 -6.87 -8.81
CA HIS A 327 19.30 -5.97 -9.42
C HIS A 327 18.64 -4.61 -9.73
N PRO A 328 19.30 -3.46 -9.46
CA PRO A 328 18.69 -2.14 -9.68
C PRO A 328 18.12 -1.91 -11.08
N MET A 329 18.75 -2.45 -12.12
CA MET A 329 18.26 -2.35 -13.49
C MET A 329 16.91 -3.05 -13.70
N VAL A 330 16.62 -4.12 -12.94
CA VAL A 330 15.30 -4.80 -12.96
C VAL A 330 14.24 -3.86 -12.40
N VAL A 331 14.50 -3.24 -11.25
CA VAL A 331 13.57 -2.28 -10.63
C VAL A 331 13.31 -1.10 -11.55
N MET A 332 14.36 -0.51 -12.16
CA MET A 332 14.22 0.58 -13.14
C MET A 332 13.38 0.15 -14.35
N SER A 333 13.57 -1.08 -14.84
CA SER A 333 12.78 -1.64 -15.94
C SER A 333 11.30 -1.81 -15.53
N VAL A 334 11.03 -2.27 -14.30
CA VAL A 334 9.67 -2.39 -13.76
C VAL A 334 9.00 -1.01 -13.71
N VAL A 335 9.66 0.01 -13.17
CA VAL A 335 9.14 1.39 -13.17
C VAL A 335 8.85 1.87 -14.60
N GLY A 336 9.77 1.57 -15.54
CA GLY A 336 9.59 1.89 -16.96
C GLY A 336 8.32 1.29 -17.58
N LEU A 337 7.85 0.12 -17.12
CA LEU A 337 6.57 -0.46 -17.58
C LEU A 337 5.38 0.41 -17.20
N TYR A 338 5.37 0.95 -15.98
CA TYR A 338 4.28 1.82 -15.50
C TYR A 338 4.32 3.21 -16.14
N HIS A 339 5.51 3.69 -16.52
CA HIS A 339 5.70 4.97 -17.22
C HIS A 339 5.39 4.90 -18.72
N ASN A 340 5.33 3.70 -19.29
CA ASN A 340 5.10 3.50 -20.71
C ASN A 340 3.60 3.39 -21.03
N SER A 341 3.04 4.40 -21.68
CA SER A 341 1.62 4.45 -22.04
C SER A 341 1.17 3.34 -23.02
N ASP A 342 2.10 2.78 -23.83
CA ASP A 342 1.79 1.69 -24.73
C ASP A 342 1.61 0.35 -24.00
N ILE A 343 2.22 0.21 -22.81
CA ILE A 343 2.12 -0.96 -21.94
C ILE A 343 1.06 -0.73 -20.88
N ASN A 344 1.11 0.39 -20.17
CA ASN A 344 0.20 0.74 -19.07
C ASN A 344 -1.12 1.37 -19.59
N LYS A 345 -1.87 0.61 -20.36
CA LYS A 345 -3.13 1.07 -20.99
C LYS A 345 -4.30 1.22 -20.02
N PHE A 346 -4.23 0.59 -18.86
CA PHE A 346 -5.30 0.56 -17.88
C PHE A 346 -5.04 1.42 -16.64
N ASN A 347 -4.06 2.34 -16.74
CA ASN A 347 -3.72 3.27 -15.66
C ASN A 347 -3.33 2.58 -14.35
N ALA A 348 -2.55 1.51 -14.42
CA ALA A 348 -1.95 0.88 -13.24
C ALA A 348 -0.95 1.82 -12.55
N GLN A 349 -0.78 1.67 -11.24
CA GLN A 349 0.14 2.47 -10.44
C GLN A 349 1.07 1.57 -9.64
N LEU A 350 2.34 1.97 -9.49
CA LEU A 350 3.35 1.29 -8.69
C LEU A 350 3.84 2.19 -7.57
N ILE A 351 3.73 1.71 -6.33
CA ILE A 351 4.25 2.40 -5.15
C ILE A 351 5.17 1.43 -4.41
N PHE A 352 6.35 1.88 -4.03
CA PHE A 352 7.25 1.07 -3.23
C PHE A 352 8.19 1.91 -2.38
N ASN A 353 8.78 1.31 -1.37
CA ASN A 353 9.85 1.93 -0.62
C ASN A 353 11.21 1.27 -0.95
N THR A 354 12.27 2.00 -0.68
CA THR A 354 13.66 1.56 -0.92
C THR A 354 14.63 2.25 0.03
N HIS A 355 15.75 1.59 0.27
CA HIS A 355 16.93 2.19 0.88
C HIS A 355 18.00 2.59 -0.14
N ASN A 356 17.84 2.22 -1.42
CA ASN A 356 18.85 2.39 -2.43
C ASN A 356 18.76 3.75 -3.12
N PRO A 357 19.73 4.66 -2.93
CA PRO A 357 19.72 5.99 -3.51
C PRO A 357 19.92 6.00 -5.04
N ILE A 358 20.28 4.88 -5.68
CA ILE A 358 20.51 4.79 -7.12
C ILE A 358 19.28 5.16 -7.95
N TYR A 359 18.09 5.00 -7.36
CA TYR A 359 16.84 5.37 -8.02
C TYR A 359 16.50 6.86 -7.90
N LEU A 360 17.29 7.68 -7.14
CA LEU A 360 17.18 9.14 -7.14
C LEU A 360 17.73 9.70 -8.45
N ASN A 361 17.04 9.37 -9.54
CA ASN A 361 17.46 9.65 -10.90
C ASN A 361 16.31 10.27 -11.69
N ASN A 362 16.56 11.45 -12.25
CA ASN A 362 15.61 12.22 -13.05
C ASN A 362 15.20 11.57 -14.38
N ASN A 363 15.94 10.56 -14.84
CA ASN A 363 15.57 9.75 -16.00
C ASN A 363 14.64 8.57 -15.63
N VAL A 364 14.53 8.25 -14.34
CA VAL A 364 13.70 7.14 -13.83
C VAL A 364 12.42 7.68 -13.20
N PHE A 365 12.53 8.72 -12.35
CA PHE A 365 11.40 9.27 -11.60
C PHE A 365 11.24 10.77 -11.82
N ARG A 366 10.00 11.22 -11.75
CA ARG A 366 9.63 12.62 -11.59
C ARG A 366 9.95 13.08 -10.16
N ARG A 367 10.24 14.35 -9.96
CA ARG A 367 10.49 14.90 -8.60
C ARG A 367 9.30 14.74 -7.65
N ASP A 368 8.08 14.74 -8.16
CA ASP A 368 6.85 14.56 -7.40
C ASP A 368 6.50 13.07 -7.14
N GLU A 369 7.24 12.13 -7.75
CA GLU A 369 7.20 10.70 -7.45
C GLU A 369 8.16 10.30 -6.33
N MET A 370 9.20 11.10 -6.06
CA MET A 370 10.21 10.82 -5.04
C MET A 370 9.78 11.39 -3.68
N CYS A 371 9.51 10.52 -2.74
CA CYS A 371 9.08 10.84 -1.38
C CYS A 371 10.16 10.46 -0.38
N PHE A 372 10.25 11.20 0.72
CA PHE A 372 11.19 10.96 1.80
C PHE A 372 10.44 10.78 3.12
N VAL A 373 10.98 9.91 3.96
CA VAL A 373 10.54 9.74 5.35
C VAL A 373 11.75 9.89 6.25
N GLU A 374 11.68 10.83 7.16
CA GLU A 374 12.68 11.09 8.18
C GLU A 374 12.05 10.98 9.57
N LYS A 375 12.79 10.44 10.54
CA LYS A 375 12.32 10.32 11.91
C LYS A 375 13.23 11.13 12.82
N ASP A 376 12.63 12.07 13.53
CA ASP A 376 13.31 12.80 14.58
C ASP A 376 13.67 11.87 15.75
N ARG A 377 14.93 11.90 16.18
CA ARG A 377 15.47 10.97 17.18
C ARG A 377 15.04 11.30 18.62
N GLU A 378 14.71 12.56 18.90
CA GLU A 378 14.32 12.99 20.21
C GLU A 378 12.83 12.76 20.46
N THR A 379 12.00 13.17 19.51
CA THR A 379 10.54 13.05 19.60
C THR A 379 9.99 11.72 19.09
N ASN A 380 10.78 10.93 18.34
CA ASN A 380 10.35 9.73 17.62
C ASN A 380 9.23 9.97 16.60
N ILE A 381 9.02 11.20 16.17
CA ILE A 381 8.02 11.57 15.18
C ILE A 381 8.61 11.43 13.78
N SER A 382 7.89 10.74 12.90
CA SER A 382 8.23 10.65 11.48
C SER A 382 7.55 11.77 10.70
N GLU A 383 8.29 12.32 9.74
CA GLU A 383 7.83 13.32 8.77
C GLU A 383 7.91 12.74 7.36
N PHE A 384 6.95 13.13 6.51
CA PHE A 384 6.84 12.71 5.12
C PHE A 384 6.81 13.93 4.21
N TYR A 385 7.66 13.97 3.19
CA TYR A 385 7.76 15.07 2.25
C TYR A 385 8.23 14.60 0.87
N LYS A 386 8.08 15.42 -0.17
CA LYS A 386 8.47 15.10 -1.54
C LYS A 386 9.70 15.89 -1.98
N LEU A 387 10.47 15.34 -2.93
CA LEU A 387 11.58 16.06 -3.53
C LEU A 387 11.10 17.35 -4.24
N SER A 388 9.87 17.35 -4.77
CA SER A 388 9.26 18.53 -5.38
C SER A 388 8.99 19.68 -4.41
N ASP A 389 8.98 19.43 -3.09
CA ASP A 389 8.72 20.44 -2.07
C ASP A 389 9.97 21.30 -1.78
N PHE A 390 11.16 20.82 -2.18
CA PHE A 390 12.40 21.57 -2.04
C PHE A 390 12.52 22.66 -3.08
N LEU A 391 12.82 23.86 -2.60
CA LEU A 391 13.09 25.04 -3.44
C LEU A 391 14.60 25.29 -3.54
N THR A 392 15.04 25.84 -4.66
CA THR A 392 16.40 26.38 -4.79
C THR A 392 16.54 27.69 -4.03
N ASN A 393 17.78 28.15 -3.77
CA ASN A 393 18.08 29.44 -3.12
C ASN A 393 17.42 30.66 -3.78
N SER A 394 16.91 30.52 -5.00
CA SER A 394 16.17 31.56 -5.76
C SER A 394 14.66 31.36 -5.72
N ASN A 395 14.11 30.61 -4.76
CA ASN A 395 12.70 30.21 -4.66
C ASN A 395 12.17 29.47 -5.92
N ASN A 396 13.06 28.92 -6.74
CA ASN A 396 12.67 28.04 -7.84
C ASN A 396 12.69 26.58 -7.40
N PRO A 397 11.80 25.73 -7.91
CA PRO A 397 11.86 24.29 -7.62
C PRO A 397 13.19 23.70 -8.07
N THR A 398 13.67 22.69 -7.35
CA THR A 398 14.88 21.92 -7.74
C THR A 398 14.84 21.57 -9.23
N ARG A 399 15.92 21.87 -9.96
CA ARG A 399 15.95 21.71 -11.42
C ARG A 399 16.20 20.24 -11.80
N ASN A 400 15.72 19.87 -12.99
CA ASN A 400 15.93 18.53 -13.57
C ASN A 400 17.42 18.20 -13.86
N THR A 401 18.29 19.22 -13.96
CA THR A 401 19.75 19.05 -14.14
C THR A 401 20.51 18.80 -12.85
N THR A 402 19.81 18.69 -11.72
CA THR A 402 20.42 18.51 -10.40
C THR A 402 20.81 17.05 -10.19
N ASP A 403 22.03 16.81 -9.71
CA ASP A 403 22.45 15.49 -9.25
C ASP A 403 21.80 15.17 -7.89
N TYR A 404 20.70 14.42 -7.94
CA TYR A 404 19.92 14.09 -6.75
C TYR A 404 20.66 13.13 -5.84
N ILE A 405 21.41 12.17 -6.39
CA ILE A 405 22.16 11.18 -5.62
C ILE A 405 23.23 11.90 -4.79
N ASN A 406 24.03 12.77 -5.42
CA ASN A 406 25.08 13.50 -4.72
C ASN A 406 24.48 14.44 -3.65
N ASN A 407 23.40 15.14 -3.97
CA ASN A 407 22.73 16.00 -3.00
C ASN A 407 22.13 15.21 -1.81
N TYR A 408 21.63 13.99 -2.04
CA TYR A 408 21.18 13.11 -0.98
C TYR A 408 22.34 12.73 -0.05
N PHE A 409 23.48 12.28 -0.59
CA PHE A 409 24.67 11.97 0.22
C PHE A 409 25.26 13.18 0.93
N MET A 410 25.06 14.39 0.40
CA MET A 410 25.40 15.65 1.08
C MET A 410 24.35 16.07 2.13
N ASN A 411 23.36 15.24 2.42
CA ASN A 411 22.27 15.51 3.35
C ASN A 411 21.45 16.77 3.05
N LYS A 412 21.31 17.15 1.77
CA LYS A 412 20.53 18.33 1.38
C LYS A 412 19.02 18.11 1.40
N TYR A 413 18.60 16.87 1.39
CA TYR A 413 17.18 16.47 1.39
C TYR A 413 16.74 15.86 2.72
N GLY A 414 17.64 15.69 3.71
CA GLY A 414 17.34 14.90 4.90
C GLY A 414 17.26 13.40 4.60
N ALA A 415 16.60 12.67 5.47
CA ALA A 415 16.30 11.25 5.33
C ALA A 415 17.52 10.35 5.04
N ILE A 416 18.71 10.75 5.51
CA ILE A 416 19.95 10.00 5.37
C ILE A 416 20.28 9.27 6.67
N GLU A 417 20.79 8.04 6.54
CA GLU A 417 21.27 7.29 7.69
C GLU A 417 22.73 7.65 8.01
N TYR A 418 22.98 8.12 9.22
CA TYR A 418 24.32 8.35 9.73
C TYR A 418 24.62 7.34 10.83
N VAL A 419 25.56 6.45 10.58
CA VAL A 419 26.03 5.42 11.52
C VAL A 419 27.52 5.60 11.74
N ASP A 420 27.92 6.00 12.94
CA ASP A 420 29.32 5.96 13.37
C ASP A 420 29.62 4.64 14.08
N LEU A 421 30.17 3.71 13.35
CA LEU A 421 30.57 2.41 13.91
C LEU A 421 31.83 2.53 14.77
N SER A 422 32.69 3.55 14.55
CA SER A 422 33.94 3.71 15.27
C SER A 422 33.71 3.85 16.76
N GLU A 423 32.76 4.72 17.15
CA GLU A 423 32.40 4.94 18.56
C GLU A 423 31.89 3.65 19.26
N VAL A 424 31.12 2.83 18.51
CA VAL A 424 30.58 1.57 19.05
C VAL A 424 31.72 0.57 19.30
N PHE A 425 32.62 0.41 18.31
CA PHE A 425 33.76 -0.51 18.42
C PHE A 425 34.76 -0.08 19.49
N GLU A 426 35.08 1.22 19.61
CA GLU A 426 35.93 1.75 20.69
C GLU A 426 35.37 1.44 22.07
N LYS A 427 34.06 1.59 22.27
CA LYS A 427 33.40 1.27 23.54
C LYS A 427 33.46 -0.22 23.88
N ILE A 428 33.34 -1.12 22.87
CA ILE A 428 33.41 -2.57 23.06
C ILE A 428 34.86 -2.98 23.38
N MET A 429 35.83 -2.56 22.57
CA MET A 429 37.24 -2.92 22.72
C MET A 429 37.83 -2.39 24.04
N ASN A 430 37.44 -1.22 24.49
CA ASN A 430 37.86 -0.65 25.79
C ASN A 430 37.22 -1.37 27.01
N LYS A 431 36.12 -2.14 26.82
CA LYS A 431 35.54 -2.97 27.88
C LYS A 431 36.25 -4.32 28.04
N GLU A 432 36.81 -4.86 26.97
CA GLU A 432 37.56 -6.12 27.00
C GLU A 432 39.01 -5.93 27.53
N SER A 433 39.45 -4.68 27.66
CA SER A 433 40.80 -4.34 28.18
C SER A 433 40.82 -4.10 29.71
N LYS A 434 39.68 -4.26 30.39
CA LYS A 434 39.52 -4.22 31.84
C LYS A 434 39.11 -5.57 32.41
#